data_a992dc10d4387bddbd6fc6125218c6fb
#
_entry.id   a992dc10d4387bddbd6fc6125218c6fb
#
_cell.length_a   1.000
_cell.length_b   1.000
_cell.length_c   1.000
_cell.angle_alpha   90.00
_cell.angle_beta   90.00
_cell.angle_gamma   90.00
#
_symmetry.space_group_name_H-M   'P 1'
#
loop_
_entity.id
_entity.type
_entity.pdbx_description
1 polymer ?
#
loop_
_entity_poly.entity_id
_entity_poly.type
_entity_poly.pdbx_seq_one_letter_code
_entity_poly.pdbx_strand_id
1 'polypeptide(L)'
;RAILPLSLFNTRTFRLGIAANIFIRLSGSAVPFLLPLMFQLSFGYSAEESGWLLAPIALMSVVFKRFIGHILNMLGYKTTLILSSLLMAGSTVSMSWLDTSSSTTWIICNLMWYGACMSMIFTSINTLTVGDLSQAQSGVGSTVLSIVQQVGIGFGIAVASIILTLYRQLIGNEGEALQHAFSYTFLTTSVFAIALV
;
A
#
# COMPACT_ATOMS: atom_id res chain seq x y z
N ARG A 1 -20.35 -8.99 -27.89
CA ARG A 1 -19.15 -9.55 -27.22
C ARG A 1 -19.11 -8.91 -25.84
N ALA A 2 -19.18 -9.72 -24.76
CA ALA A 2 -19.09 -9.20 -23.41
C ALA A 2 -17.71 -8.53 -23.24
N ILE A 3 -17.70 -7.28 -22.75
CA ILE A 3 -16.49 -6.49 -22.50
C ILE A 3 -15.64 -7.15 -21.42
N LEU A 4 -16.28 -7.91 -20.54
CA LEU A 4 -15.65 -8.68 -19.45
C LEU A 4 -16.05 -10.15 -19.55
N PRO A 5 -15.18 -11.06 -20.02
CA PRO A 5 -15.47 -12.48 -20.02
C PRO A 5 -15.43 -13.01 -18.57
N LEU A 6 -16.62 -13.31 -18.03
CA LEU A 6 -16.76 -13.88 -16.69
C LEU A 6 -16.00 -15.22 -16.53
N SER A 7 -15.62 -15.84 -17.64
CA SER A 7 -14.78 -17.05 -17.66
C SER A 7 -13.42 -16.89 -17.00
N LEU A 8 -12.87 -15.65 -16.92
CA LEU A 8 -11.63 -15.36 -16.20
C LEU A 8 -11.73 -15.72 -14.70
N PHE A 9 -12.91 -15.52 -14.11
CA PHE A 9 -13.15 -15.81 -12.70
C PHE A 9 -13.29 -17.32 -12.39
N ASN A 10 -13.32 -18.19 -13.41
CA ASN A 10 -13.23 -19.62 -13.23
C ASN A 10 -11.80 -20.05 -12.81
N THR A 11 -10.78 -19.26 -13.16
CA THR A 11 -9.40 -19.50 -12.72
C THR A 11 -9.28 -19.06 -11.25
N ARG A 12 -8.99 -20.04 -10.37
CA ARG A 12 -8.93 -19.82 -8.91
C ARG A 12 -7.90 -18.77 -8.51
N THR A 13 -6.72 -18.81 -9.11
CA THR A 13 -5.63 -17.85 -8.84
C THR A 13 -6.00 -16.45 -9.26
N PHE A 14 -6.67 -16.26 -10.39
CA PHE A 14 -7.17 -14.96 -10.82
C PHE A 14 -8.20 -14.40 -9.84
N ARG A 15 -9.20 -15.19 -9.45
CA ARG A 15 -10.24 -14.76 -8.50
C ARG A 15 -9.67 -14.37 -7.14
N LEU A 16 -8.79 -15.21 -6.57
CA LEU A 16 -8.14 -14.93 -5.30
C LEU A 16 -7.17 -13.74 -5.41
N GLY A 17 -6.45 -13.63 -6.51
CA GLY A 17 -5.54 -12.53 -6.78
C GLY A 17 -6.26 -11.19 -6.91
N ILE A 18 -7.44 -11.16 -7.54
CA ILE A 18 -8.29 -9.94 -7.61
C ILE A 18 -8.76 -9.53 -6.21
N ALA A 19 -9.26 -10.47 -5.39
CA ALA A 19 -9.68 -10.18 -4.03
C ALA A 19 -8.51 -9.67 -3.18
N ALA A 20 -7.36 -10.34 -3.24
CA ALA A 20 -6.16 -9.91 -2.53
C ALA A 20 -5.67 -8.52 -2.98
N ASN A 21 -5.74 -8.20 -4.28
CA ASN A 21 -5.41 -6.87 -4.78
C ASN A 21 -6.26 -5.77 -4.14
N ILE A 22 -7.56 -6.00 -3.92
CA ILE A 22 -8.44 -5.03 -3.26
C ILE A 22 -7.96 -4.77 -1.83
N PHE A 23 -7.71 -5.81 -1.04
CA PHE A 23 -7.24 -5.66 0.35
C PHE A 23 -5.87 -4.97 0.44
N ILE A 24 -4.93 -5.34 -0.42
CA ILE A 24 -3.62 -4.70 -0.49
C ILE A 24 -3.75 -3.21 -0.82
N ARG A 25 -4.67 -2.84 -1.72
CA ARG A 25 -4.89 -1.45 -2.06
C ARG A 25 -5.56 -0.66 -0.93
N LEU A 26 -6.43 -1.27 -0.14
CA LEU A 26 -7.01 -0.63 1.05
C LEU A 26 -5.92 -0.15 2.02
N SER A 27 -4.92 -0.99 2.31
CA SER A 27 -3.80 -0.61 3.17
C SER A 27 -2.76 0.24 2.44
N GLY A 28 -2.33 -0.22 1.25
CA GLY A 28 -1.20 0.37 0.53
C GLY A 28 -1.47 1.76 -0.07
N SER A 29 -2.72 2.15 -0.31
CA SER A 29 -3.03 3.49 -0.82
C SER A 29 -3.18 4.53 0.30
N ALA A 30 -3.41 4.09 1.52
CA ALA A 30 -3.58 4.98 2.67
C ALA A 30 -2.30 5.79 2.94
N VAL A 31 -1.14 5.14 2.96
CA VAL A 31 0.14 5.76 3.33
C VAL A 31 0.56 6.88 2.38
N PRO A 32 0.61 6.71 1.04
CA PRO A 32 0.93 7.80 0.12
C PRO A 32 -0.04 8.97 0.16
N PHE A 33 -1.27 8.76 0.64
CA PHE A 33 -2.26 9.81 0.85
C PHE A 33 -2.08 10.52 2.20
N LEU A 34 -1.90 9.76 3.28
CA LEU A 34 -1.82 10.30 4.65
C LEU A 34 -0.50 11.03 4.91
N LEU A 35 0.62 10.54 4.37
CA LEU A 35 1.94 11.12 4.64
C LEU A 35 2.06 12.59 4.21
N PRO A 36 1.72 12.98 2.96
CA PRO A 36 1.77 14.38 2.57
C PRO A 36 0.87 15.28 3.44
N LEU A 37 -0.31 14.76 3.83
CA LEU A 37 -1.21 15.49 4.72
C LEU A 37 -0.60 15.67 6.11
N MET A 38 0.00 14.63 6.67
CA MET A 38 0.67 14.70 7.97
C MET A 38 1.84 15.69 7.93
N PHE A 39 2.69 15.62 6.91
CA PHE A 39 3.84 16.52 6.77
C PHE A 39 3.41 17.99 6.64
N GLN A 40 2.35 18.26 5.89
CA GLN A 40 1.87 19.63 5.72
C GLN A 40 1.06 20.13 6.93
N LEU A 41 0.15 19.32 7.47
CA LEU A 41 -0.78 19.77 8.50
C LEU A 41 -0.21 19.67 9.92
N SER A 42 0.62 18.65 10.21
CA SER A 42 1.17 18.43 11.55
C SER A 42 2.62 18.90 11.67
N PHE A 43 3.45 18.74 10.63
CA PHE A 43 4.87 19.11 10.68
C PHE A 43 5.13 20.50 10.10
N GLY A 44 4.14 21.12 9.42
CA GLY A 44 4.25 22.45 8.85
C GLY A 44 5.14 22.52 7.61
N TYR A 45 5.44 21.39 6.97
CA TYR A 45 6.25 21.37 5.74
C TYR A 45 5.45 21.94 4.56
N SER A 46 6.16 22.57 3.64
CA SER A 46 5.58 23.00 2.36
C SER A 46 5.16 21.78 1.51
N ALA A 47 4.31 22.02 0.51
CA ALA A 47 3.91 20.97 -0.43
C ALA A 47 5.12 20.42 -1.20
N GLU A 48 6.12 21.25 -1.51
CA GLU A 48 7.34 20.88 -2.18
C GLU A 48 8.21 19.96 -1.31
N GLU A 49 8.47 20.34 -0.06
CA GLU A 49 9.24 19.53 0.90
C GLU A 49 8.56 18.18 1.15
N SER A 50 7.24 18.17 1.34
CA SER A 50 6.45 16.96 1.50
C SER A 50 6.56 16.03 0.27
N GLY A 51 6.56 16.60 -0.92
CA GLY A 51 6.74 15.86 -2.18
C GLY A 51 8.14 15.22 -2.28
N TRP A 52 9.19 15.97 -1.98
CA TRP A 52 10.56 15.46 -1.97
C TRP A 52 10.77 14.35 -0.93
N LEU A 53 10.14 14.46 0.25
CA LEU A 53 10.20 13.42 1.27
C LEU A 53 9.56 12.09 0.82
N LEU A 54 8.65 12.11 -0.13
CA LEU A 54 8.07 10.86 -0.68
C LEU A 54 8.95 10.19 -1.75
N ALA A 55 9.92 10.90 -2.31
CA ALA A 55 10.81 10.36 -3.35
C ALA A 55 11.51 9.04 -2.94
N PRO A 56 11.95 8.84 -1.68
CA PRO A 56 12.54 7.58 -1.22
C PRO A 56 11.64 6.36 -1.41
N ILE A 57 10.30 6.50 -1.33
CA ILE A 57 9.34 5.40 -1.59
C ILE A 57 9.49 4.93 -3.04
N ALA A 58 9.45 5.87 -3.98
CA ALA A 58 9.55 5.56 -5.41
C ALA A 58 10.92 4.98 -5.76
N LEU A 59 11.99 5.60 -5.26
CA LEU A 59 13.36 5.15 -5.48
C LEU A 59 13.55 3.70 -5.02
N MET A 60 13.17 3.42 -3.78
CA MET A 60 13.34 2.09 -3.21
C MET A 60 12.44 1.04 -3.88
N SER A 61 11.23 1.43 -4.31
CA SER A 61 10.35 0.56 -5.09
C SER A 61 10.98 0.13 -6.41
N VAL A 62 11.68 1.03 -7.10
CA VAL A 62 12.38 0.72 -8.37
C VAL A 62 13.59 -0.18 -8.11
N VAL A 63 14.43 0.18 -7.13
CA VAL A 63 15.62 -0.59 -6.78
C VAL A 63 15.25 -2.01 -6.37
N PHE A 64 14.23 -2.15 -5.53
CA PHE A 64 13.84 -3.45 -4.97
C PHE A 64 13.23 -4.40 -6.00
N LYS A 65 12.63 -3.88 -7.08
CA LYS A 65 12.13 -4.70 -8.20
C LYS A 65 13.18 -5.66 -8.76
N ARG A 66 14.44 -5.26 -8.75
CA ARG A 66 15.56 -6.08 -9.27
C ARG A 66 15.73 -7.39 -8.46
N PHE A 67 15.39 -7.37 -7.19
CA PHE A 67 15.60 -8.50 -6.28
C PHE A 67 14.38 -9.42 -6.15
N ILE A 68 13.19 -8.95 -6.59
CA ILE A 68 11.93 -9.67 -6.36
C ILE A 68 11.92 -11.04 -7.06
N GLY A 69 12.44 -11.13 -8.28
CA GLY A 69 12.52 -12.41 -8.99
C GLY A 69 13.35 -13.45 -8.22
N HIS A 70 14.46 -13.02 -7.64
CA HIS A 70 15.30 -13.89 -6.82
C HIS A 70 14.59 -14.32 -5.52
N ILE A 71 13.93 -13.39 -4.85
CA ILE A 71 13.15 -13.64 -3.63
C ILE A 71 12.01 -14.62 -3.91
N LEU A 72 11.27 -14.44 -5.01
CA LEU A 72 10.19 -15.34 -5.40
C LEU A 72 10.68 -16.76 -5.71
N ASN A 73 11.85 -16.87 -6.32
CA ASN A 73 12.45 -18.18 -6.60
C ASN A 73 12.92 -18.90 -5.33
N MET A 74 13.39 -18.16 -4.32
CA MET A 74 13.85 -18.73 -3.05
C MET A 74 12.71 -19.09 -2.10
N LEU A 75 11.74 -18.17 -1.92
CA LEU A 75 10.70 -18.28 -0.89
C LEU A 75 9.35 -18.76 -1.44
N GLY A 76 9.16 -18.70 -2.75
CA GLY A 76 7.87 -18.93 -3.39
C GLY A 76 6.87 -17.80 -3.16
N TYR A 77 5.78 -17.78 -3.93
CA TYR A 77 4.78 -16.71 -3.92
C TYR A 77 4.07 -16.55 -2.57
N LYS A 78 3.66 -17.68 -1.96
CA LYS A 78 2.90 -17.65 -0.69
C LYS A 78 3.72 -17.01 0.43
N THR A 79 4.93 -17.50 0.67
CA THR A 79 5.80 -16.99 1.74
C THR A 79 6.19 -15.54 1.49
N THR A 80 6.48 -15.17 0.23
CA THR A 80 6.81 -13.79 -0.13
C THR A 80 5.64 -12.86 0.15
N LEU A 81 4.41 -13.23 -0.19
CA LEU A 81 3.22 -12.43 0.08
C LEU A 81 2.97 -12.25 1.59
N ILE A 82 3.03 -13.33 2.36
CA ILE A 82 2.87 -13.26 3.82
C ILE A 82 3.94 -12.36 4.44
N LEU A 83 5.22 -12.61 4.13
CA LEU A 83 6.34 -11.86 4.68
C LEU A 83 6.25 -10.37 4.33
N SER A 84 6.00 -10.05 3.05
CA SER A 84 5.91 -8.66 2.61
C SER A 84 4.67 -7.94 3.18
N SER A 85 3.55 -8.65 3.42
CA SER A 85 2.38 -8.08 4.09
C SER A 85 2.67 -7.74 5.54
N LEU A 86 3.34 -8.64 6.27
CA LEU A 86 3.76 -8.40 7.65
C LEU A 86 4.79 -7.26 7.75
N LEU A 87 5.78 -7.24 6.86
CA LEU A 87 6.77 -6.16 6.81
C LEU A 87 6.13 -4.81 6.45
N MET A 88 5.14 -4.80 5.56
CA MET A 88 4.39 -3.60 5.23
C MET A 88 3.55 -3.11 6.40
N ALA A 89 2.88 -4.02 7.12
CA ALA A 89 2.16 -3.67 8.34
C ALA A 89 3.12 -3.08 9.39
N GLY A 90 4.28 -3.69 9.61
CA GLY A 90 5.32 -3.18 10.50
C GLY A 90 5.82 -1.79 10.10
N SER A 91 6.05 -1.54 8.80
CA SER A 91 6.42 -0.23 8.28
C SER A 91 5.31 0.81 8.52
N THR A 92 4.04 0.45 8.30
CA THR A 92 2.91 1.36 8.56
C THR A 92 2.75 1.65 10.05
N VAL A 93 2.95 0.65 10.91
CA VAL A 93 2.98 0.84 12.37
C VAL A 93 4.13 1.76 12.78
N SER A 94 5.33 1.61 12.20
CA SER A 94 6.46 2.48 12.53
C SER A 94 6.21 3.95 12.15
N MET A 95 5.37 4.21 11.14
CA MET A 95 4.95 5.56 10.76
C MET A 95 4.03 6.20 11.81
N SER A 96 3.34 5.41 12.64
CA SER A 96 2.54 5.96 13.75
C SER A 96 3.39 6.60 14.85
N TRP A 97 4.68 6.34 14.89
CA TRP A 97 5.64 6.93 15.83
C TRP A 97 6.39 8.14 15.27
N LEU A 98 6.06 8.55 14.04
CA LEU A 98 6.62 9.78 13.47
C LEU A 98 6.02 10.98 14.17
N ASP A 99 6.87 11.88 14.64
CA ASP A 99 6.52 13.13 15.29
C ASP A 99 7.33 14.30 14.71
N THR A 100 7.01 15.51 15.16
CA THR A 100 7.70 16.73 14.73
C THR A 100 9.17 16.78 15.15
N SER A 101 9.57 15.97 16.14
CA SER A 101 10.96 15.83 16.62
C SER A 101 11.73 14.73 15.88
N SER A 102 11.05 13.95 15.06
CA SER A 102 11.66 12.83 14.33
C SER A 102 12.75 13.32 13.36
N SER A 103 13.92 12.70 13.40
CA SER A 103 14.99 13.04 12.47
C SER A 103 14.58 12.73 11.03
N THR A 104 14.97 13.59 10.09
CA THR A 104 14.74 13.38 8.65
C THR A 104 15.26 12.02 8.17
N THR A 105 16.39 11.57 8.73
CA THR A 105 16.94 10.25 8.43
C THR A 105 16.00 9.13 8.82
N TRP A 106 15.37 9.21 9.98
CA TRP A 106 14.39 8.22 10.44
C TRP A 106 13.17 8.18 9.52
N ILE A 107 12.66 9.34 9.13
CA ILE A 107 11.56 9.46 8.16
C ILE A 107 11.94 8.78 6.85
N ILE A 108 13.10 9.12 6.27
CA ILE A 108 13.58 8.54 5.00
C ILE A 108 13.73 7.01 5.10
N CYS A 109 14.30 6.49 6.17
CA CYS A 109 14.45 5.04 6.37
C CYS A 109 13.10 4.31 6.39
N ASN A 110 12.10 4.87 7.09
CA ASN A 110 10.74 4.32 7.11
C ASN A 110 10.10 4.33 5.71
N LEU A 111 10.26 5.42 4.97
CA LEU A 111 9.73 5.56 3.61
C LEU A 111 10.40 4.58 2.63
N MET A 112 11.70 4.38 2.75
CA MET A 112 12.43 3.37 1.96
C MET A 112 11.98 1.95 2.30
N TRP A 113 11.81 1.62 3.58
CA TRP A 113 11.27 0.34 4.02
C TRP A 113 9.87 0.10 3.42
N TYR A 114 8.97 1.07 3.54
CA TYR A 114 7.64 0.99 2.95
C TYR A 114 7.69 0.78 1.43
N GLY A 115 8.52 1.53 0.72
CA GLY A 115 8.71 1.41 -0.73
C GLY A 115 9.17 0.01 -1.16
N ALA A 116 10.09 -0.61 -0.41
CA ALA A 116 10.54 -1.97 -0.66
C ALA A 116 9.39 -2.98 -0.51
N CYS A 117 8.62 -2.88 0.59
CA CYS A 117 7.47 -3.75 0.86
C CYS A 117 6.39 -3.61 -0.22
N MET A 118 6.06 -2.38 -0.62
CA MET A 118 5.12 -2.10 -1.70
C MET A 118 5.54 -2.77 -3.00
N SER A 119 6.82 -2.67 -3.36
CA SER A 119 7.35 -3.28 -4.57
C SER A 119 7.22 -4.81 -4.53
N MET A 120 7.54 -5.44 -3.39
CA MET A 120 7.40 -6.90 -3.21
C MET A 120 5.96 -7.35 -3.34
N ILE A 121 5.05 -6.74 -2.60
CA ILE A 121 3.63 -7.12 -2.59
C ILE A 121 3.02 -6.96 -3.98
N PHE A 122 3.16 -5.77 -4.60
CA PHE A 122 2.50 -5.50 -5.87
C PHE A 122 3.04 -6.34 -7.01
N THR A 123 4.35 -6.58 -7.06
CA THR A 123 4.92 -7.43 -8.09
C THR A 123 4.46 -8.88 -7.91
N SER A 124 4.54 -9.40 -6.68
CA SER A 124 4.18 -10.80 -6.39
C SER A 124 2.71 -11.09 -6.66
N ILE A 125 1.80 -10.22 -6.16
CA ILE A 125 0.37 -10.44 -6.33
C ILE A 125 -0.08 -10.24 -7.79
N ASN A 126 0.47 -9.26 -8.49
CA ASN A 126 0.13 -9.03 -9.89
C ASN A 126 0.58 -10.20 -10.77
N THR A 127 1.81 -10.69 -10.57
CA THR A 127 2.32 -11.87 -11.30
C THR A 127 1.48 -13.11 -11.01
N LEU A 128 1.15 -13.35 -9.73
CA LEU A 128 0.30 -14.49 -9.34
C LEU A 128 -1.11 -14.39 -9.93
N THR A 129 -1.70 -13.21 -9.95
CA THR A 129 -3.08 -13.01 -10.42
C THR A 129 -3.24 -13.38 -11.89
N VAL A 130 -2.26 -13.06 -12.74
CA VAL A 130 -2.34 -13.33 -14.19
C VAL A 130 -1.56 -14.57 -14.62
N GLY A 131 -0.81 -15.18 -13.70
CA GLY A 131 0.15 -16.25 -14.03
C GLY A 131 -0.47 -17.51 -14.65
N ASP A 132 -1.67 -17.89 -14.22
CA ASP A 132 -2.37 -19.07 -14.71
C ASP A 132 -3.35 -18.79 -15.85
N LEU A 133 -3.43 -17.54 -16.33
CA LEU A 133 -4.25 -17.20 -17.48
C LEU A 133 -3.58 -17.65 -18.78
N SER A 134 -4.38 -18.17 -19.71
CA SER A 134 -3.89 -18.46 -21.05
C SER A 134 -3.43 -17.19 -21.76
N GLN A 135 -2.54 -17.31 -22.75
CA GLN A 135 -2.03 -16.17 -23.52
C GLN A 135 -3.16 -15.34 -24.17
N ALA A 136 -4.23 -15.98 -24.60
CA ALA A 136 -5.41 -15.31 -25.16
C ALA A 136 -6.20 -14.50 -24.10
N GLN A 137 -6.13 -14.91 -22.83
CA GLN A 137 -6.86 -14.30 -21.71
C GLN A 137 -6.03 -13.25 -20.96
N SER A 138 -4.70 -13.31 -21.05
CA SER A 138 -3.78 -12.46 -20.29
C SER A 138 -3.98 -10.97 -20.55
N GLY A 139 -4.26 -10.57 -21.80
CA GLY A 139 -4.51 -9.17 -22.14
C GLY A 139 -5.77 -8.62 -21.45
N VAL A 140 -6.87 -9.36 -21.54
CA VAL A 140 -8.14 -8.97 -20.89
C VAL A 140 -8.01 -9.07 -19.36
N GLY A 141 -7.34 -10.11 -18.84
CA GLY A 141 -7.08 -10.29 -17.43
C GLY A 141 -6.27 -9.13 -16.82
N SER A 142 -5.24 -8.65 -17.53
CA SER A 142 -4.46 -7.48 -17.11
C SER A 142 -5.28 -6.20 -17.13
N THR A 143 -6.19 -6.04 -18.07
CA THR A 143 -7.11 -4.88 -18.11
C THR A 143 -8.05 -4.90 -16.92
N VAL A 144 -8.68 -6.05 -16.62
CA VAL A 144 -9.55 -6.22 -15.44
C VAL A 144 -8.78 -5.92 -14.16
N LEU A 145 -7.57 -6.47 -14.03
CA LEU A 145 -6.70 -6.22 -12.88
C LEU A 145 -6.40 -4.73 -12.72
N SER A 146 -6.08 -4.02 -13.80
CA SER A 146 -5.82 -2.58 -13.75
C SER A 146 -7.04 -1.77 -13.30
N ILE A 147 -8.24 -2.12 -13.77
CA ILE A 147 -9.49 -1.47 -13.34
C ILE A 147 -9.70 -1.70 -11.82
N VAL A 148 -9.59 -2.95 -11.38
CA VAL A 148 -9.73 -3.30 -9.94
C VAL A 148 -8.72 -2.55 -9.08
N GLN A 149 -7.49 -2.42 -9.56
CA GLN A 149 -6.46 -1.67 -8.84
C GLN A 149 -6.81 -0.19 -8.71
N GLN A 150 -7.31 0.46 -9.76
CA GLN A 150 -7.71 1.87 -9.70
C GLN A 150 -8.89 2.09 -8.75
N VAL A 151 -9.90 1.24 -8.83
CA VAL A 151 -11.04 1.26 -7.89
C VAL A 151 -10.55 1.01 -6.45
N GLY A 152 -9.66 0.04 -6.26
CA GLY A 152 -9.09 -0.29 -4.96
C GLY A 152 -8.28 0.87 -4.35
N ILE A 153 -7.50 1.61 -5.16
CA ILE A 153 -6.77 2.80 -4.72
C ILE A 153 -7.76 3.88 -4.25
N GLY A 154 -8.77 4.21 -5.05
CA GLY A 154 -9.77 5.22 -4.69
C GLY A 154 -10.53 4.84 -3.41
N PHE A 155 -10.91 3.57 -3.28
CA PHE A 155 -11.59 3.07 -2.09
C PHE A 155 -10.68 3.10 -0.85
N GLY A 156 -9.40 2.74 -1.00
CA GLY A 156 -8.41 2.80 0.08
C GLY A 156 -8.18 4.23 0.59
N ILE A 157 -8.07 5.21 -0.31
CA ILE A 157 -7.96 6.62 0.05
C ILE A 157 -9.23 7.09 0.77
N ALA A 158 -10.42 6.73 0.28
CA ALA A 158 -11.68 7.09 0.91
C ALA A 158 -11.80 6.54 2.34
N VAL A 159 -11.48 5.26 2.53
CA VAL A 159 -11.48 4.61 3.86
C VAL A 159 -10.48 5.29 4.79
N ALA A 160 -9.25 5.55 4.34
CA ALA A 160 -8.23 6.23 5.14
C ALA A 160 -8.67 7.66 5.53
N SER A 161 -9.30 8.38 4.61
CA SER A 161 -9.84 9.73 4.86
C SER A 161 -10.96 9.73 5.89
N ILE A 162 -11.88 8.74 5.81
CA ILE A 162 -12.96 8.59 6.81
C ILE A 162 -12.37 8.30 8.18
N ILE A 163 -11.43 7.35 8.28
CA ILE A 163 -10.78 6.99 9.55
C ILE A 163 -10.07 8.20 10.15
N LEU A 164 -9.30 8.94 9.33
CA LEU A 164 -8.63 10.16 9.79
C LEU A 164 -9.64 11.20 10.28
N THR A 165 -10.73 11.41 9.56
CA THR A 165 -11.77 12.37 9.94
C THR A 165 -12.42 12.00 11.26
N LEU A 166 -12.71 10.72 11.49
CA LEU A 166 -13.26 10.23 12.75
C LEU A 166 -12.31 10.47 13.92
N TYR A 167 -11.01 10.15 13.77
CA TYR A 167 -10.04 10.40 14.82
C TYR A 167 -9.85 11.90 15.09
N ARG A 168 -9.85 12.74 14.05
CA ARG A 168 -9.81 14.21 14.21
C ARG A 168 -11.00 14.75 14.97
N GLN A 169 -12.20 14.21 14.75
CA GLN A 169 -13.40 14.60 15.51
C GLN A 169 -13.36 14.15 16.98
N LEU A 170 -12.76 12.98 17.24
CA LEU A 170 -12.71 12.40 18.59
C LEU A 170 -11.58 12.98 19.45
N ILE A 171 -10.43 13.29 18.87
CA ILE A 171 -9.20 13.63 19.60
C ILE A 171 -8.92 15.15 19.48
N GLY A 172 -9.12 15.73 18.28
CA GLY A 172 -8.87 17.14 18.02
C GLY A 172 -8.23 17.37 16.64
N ASN A 173 -8.18 18.63 16.25
CA ASN A 173 -7.78 19.03 14.90
C ASN A 173 -6.46 19.82 14.85
N GLU A 174 -5.82 20.07 15.99
CA GLU A 174 -4.66 20.96 16.09
C GLU A 174 -3.55 20.36 16.95
N GLY A 175 -2.32 20.76 16.68
CA GLY A 175 -1.14 20.40 17.48
C GLY A 175 -0.95 18.90 17.65
N GLU A 176 -0.66 18.47 18.87
CA GLU A 176 -0.43 17.06 19.22
C GLU A 176 -1.66 16.20 18.98
N ALA A 177 -2.88 16.73 19.16
CA ALA A 177 -4.12 15.99 18.93
C ALA A 177 -4.25 15.56 17.46
N LEU A 178 -3.90 16.44 16.53
CA LEU A 178 -3.89 16.14 15.10
C LEU A 178 -2.85 15.08 14.76
N GLN A 179 -1.66 15.16 15.35
CA GLN A 179 -0.61 14.17 15.18
C GLN A 179 -1.06 12.78 15.66
N HIS A 180 -1.69 12.70 16.84
CA HIS A 180 -2.26 11.46 17.34
C HIS A 180 -3.36 10.90 16.44
N ALA A 181 -4.19 11.76 15.82
CA ALA A 181 -5.19 11.32 14.86
C ALA A 181 -4.55 10.63 13.64
N PHE A 182 -3.43 11.15 13.12
CA PHE A 182 -2.65 10.47 12.06
C PHE A 182 -2.04 9.16 12.55
N SER A 183 -1.44 9.13 13.74
CA SER A 183 -0.83 7.94 14.33
C SER A 183 -1.86 6.80 14.45
N TYR A 184 -3.03 7.07 15.02
CA TYR A 184 -4.11 6.08 15.11
C TYR A 184 -4.67 5.66 13.75
N THR A 185 -4.68 6.56 12.77
CA THR A 185 -5.07 6.23 11.40
C THR A 185 -4.08 5.26 10.77
N PHE A 186 -2.77 5.45 10.94
CA PHE A 186 -1.75 4.49 10.48
C PHE A 186 -1.89 3.14 11.18
N LEU A 187 -2.11 3.11 12.49
CA LEU A 187 -2.35 1.87 13.23
C LEU A 187 -3.59 1.13 12.72
N THR A 188 -4.70 1.84 12.52
CA THR A 188 -5.93 1.22 12.03
C THR A 188 -5.78 0.70 10.60
N THR A 189 -5.11 1.45 9.72
CA THR A 189 -4.90 1.02 8.33
C THR A 189 -3.89 -0.12 8.21
N SER A 190 -2.95 -0.29 9.18
CA SER A 190 -2.03 -1.42 9.20
C SER A 190 -2.75 -2.77 9.40
N VAL A 191 -3.91 -2.78 10.07
CA VAL A 191 -4.73 -3.99 10.27
C VAL A 191 -5.19 -4.57 8.94
N PHE A 192 -5.49 -3.72 7.93
CA PHE A 192 -5.86 -4.20 6.61
C PHE A 192 -4.71 -4.92 5.88
N ALA A 193 -3.46 -4.59 6.17
CA ALA A 193 -2.31 -5.30 5.63
C ALA A 193 -2.17 -6.70 6.27
N ILE A 194 -2.49 -6.82 7.56
CA ILE A 194 -2.45 -8.09 8.29
C ILE A 194 -3.60 -9.00 7.90
N ALA A 195 -4.79 -8.45 7.65
CA ALA A 195 -5.98 -9.22 7.26
C ALA A 195 -5.81 -10.01 5.94
N LEU A 196 -4.72 -9.78 5.21
CA LEU A 196 -4.36 -10.50 4.00
C LEU A 196 -3.61 -11.82 4.28
N VAL A 197 -3.03 -11.98 5.44
CA VAL A 197 -2.18 -13.12 5.85
C VAL A 197 -3.03 -14.30 6.33
#